data_7fe8aacb061e222eb98ee088147295fe
#
_entry.id   7fe8aacb061e222eb98ee088147295fe
#
_cell.length_a   1.000
_cell.length_b   1.000
_cell.length_c   1.000
_cell.angle_alpha   90.00
_cell.angle_beta   90.00
_cell.angle_gamma   90.00
#
_symmetry.space_group_name_H-M   'P 1'
#
loop_
_entity.id
_entity.type
_entity.pdbx_description
1 polymer ?
#
loop_
_entity_poly.entity_id
_entity_poly.type
_entity_poly.pdbx_seq_one_letter_code
_entity_poly.pdbx_strand_id
1 'polypeptide(L)'
;MRTYDLEIFAHDYLVGIYDGQKYIQYWNEDIDKIKADYEEHKNDIWCGHNSGSYDSILFKLILLGNTPEKIKEYSDDIINGRNGRDIIRKNKLQKIPLYDWDILLDKVMYSLKEAEGFLGLEICETEVDFNLDRKLTKEERELTEKYNRHDLYATWQEMLEQKESIKIRMALIAEYNLPKSMISATNQKVTGEILEGQYSDFKDKQEPYDPSIAPVEINNPEYHKALEMFTDCDQLDYKKKLKIDIAGVEHTIAIGGLHGARTKYHYEGEIWDVDVGSYYPNMMINFNLCSRAMKNPENFPKIVAKRLAIKKKVNTYLAEGRGDELTAVEKAMPYGLKLVVNTVSGAMKAKFSKLYDERNNNWMCITGQLLLIDLIEKLEPYMTLIQSNTDGIFIIPHDKEACDREIKRWEDKTGLILEKTVGKKIFQKDVNNYVFEREDGGVTPRGAYVAQRYNDEHGLFQCRRNLDILDVGIVDYLLYNKDPHETIYGTDWLLWKFQMVKKIGGMYKACAYEVDGKIIPTPNRCNRVFAAKNKEKYGKVKKMKNGKETWDNVESLPEHCWINNNDIRGVHVSDVIDDIDLEWYENEIKRKICDFTLETSERTKGKNYSLEEDWRRVQVKLGREI
;
A
#
# COMPACT_ATOMS: atom_id res chain seq x y z
N MET A 1 25.53 -2.30 -2.86
CA MET A 1 24.33 -1.53 -3.29
C MET A 1 24.66 -0.06 -3.21
N ARG A 2 24.10 0.74 -4.10
CA ARG A 2 24.38 2.17 -4.22
C ARG A 2 23.08 2.90 -4.54
N THR A 3 22.84 4.06 -3.97
CA THR A 3 21.77 4.94 -4.45
C THR A 3 22.34 5.96 -5.42
N TYR A 4 21.52 6.40 -6.36
CA TYR A 4 21.89 7.42 -7.35
C TYR A 4 20.71 8.33 -7.64
N ASP A 5 21.04 9.56 -8.02
CA ASP A 5 20.08 10.61 -8.33
C ASP A 5 20.70 11.62 -9.30
N LEU A 6 19.89 12.24 -10.15
CA LEU A 6 20.34 13.13 -11.23
C LEU A 6 19.68 14.50 -11.13
N GLU A 7 20.53 15.56 -11.20
CA GLU A 7 20.05 16.94 -11.33
C GLU A 7 20.32 17.44 -12.74
N ILE A 8 19.26 17.77 -13.48
CA ILE A 8 19.36 18.10 -14.91
C ILE A 8 18.97 19.55 -15.17
N PHE A 9 19.93 20.35 -15.62
CA PHE A 9 19.77 21.74 -16.04
C PHE A 9 19.97 21.91 -17.55
N ALA A 10 19.71 23.10 -18.10
CA ALA A 10 19.85 23.34 -19.54
C ALA A 10 21.28 23.09 -20.07
N HIS A 11 22.30 23.49 -19.31
CA HIS A 11 23.71 23.41 -19.73
C HIS A 11 24.61 22.69 -18.74
N ASP A 12 24.03 22.09 -17.70
CA ASP A 12 24.75 21.31 -16.69
C ASP A 12 23.94 20.10 -16.28
N TYR A 13 24.60 19.03 -15.83
CA TYR A 13 23.98 17.97 -15.06
C TYR A 13 24.92 17.51 -13.93
N LEU A 14 24.33 17.06 -12.84
CA LEU A 14 25.01 16.42 -11.73
C LEU A 14 24.58 14.96 -11.64
N VAL A 15 25.54 14.05 -11.52
CA VAL A 15 25.30 12.64 -11.16
C VAL A 15 25.75 12.45 -9.73
N GLY A 16 24.80 12.19 -8.85
CA GLY A 16 25.07 11.88 -7.46
C GLY A 16 24.98 10.39 -7.18
N ILE A 17 25.86 9.87 -6.33
CA ILE A 17 25.93 8.46 -5.92
C ILE A 17 26.24 8.40 -4.43
N TYR A 18 25.59 7.47 -3.70
CA TYR A 18 25.87 7.20 -2.30
C TYR A 18 25.90 5.69 -2.04
N ASP A 19 26.95 5.20 -1.38
CA ASP A 19 27.13 3.77 -1.11
C ASP A 19 26.89 3.38 0.36
N GLY A 20 26.38 4.33 1.16
CA GLY A 20 26.15 4.19 2.60
C GLY A 20 27.31 4.73 3.45
N GLN A 21 28.44 5.09 2.84
CA GLN A 21 29.62 5.65 3.52
C GLN A 21 30.08 6.94 2.88
N LYS A 22 30.11 6.99 1.55
CA LYS A 22 30.68 8.09 0.78
C LYS A 22 29.70 8.62 -0.25
N TYR A 23 29.56 9.97 -0.29
CA TYR A 23 28.91 10.68 -1.37
C TYR A 23 29.94 10.94 -2.49
N ILE A 24 29.55 10.61 -3.71
CA ILE A 24 30.31 10.84 -4.93
C ILE A 24 29.44 11.68 -5.85
N GLN A 25 29.94 12.79 -6.31
CA GLN A 25 29.20 13.74 -7.15
C GLN A 25 30.06 14.13 -8.34
N TYR A 26 29.50 13.99 -9.53
CA TYR A 26 30.19 14.25 -10.80
C TYR A 26 29.36 15.22 -11.63
N TRP A 27 29.94 16.34 -12.00
CA TRP A 27 29.39 17.25 -13.00
C TRP A 27 29.67 16.74 -14.44
N ASN A 28 28.98 17.31 -15.44
CA ASN A 28 29.10 16.90 -16.85
C ASN A 28 30.53 16.94 -17.41
N GLU A 29 31.43 17.80 -16.90
CA GLU A 29 32.84 17.80 -17.26
C GLU A 29 33.61 16.58 -16.78
N ASP A 30 33.08 15.83 -15.81
CA ASP A 30 33.68 14.61 -15.27
C ASP A 30 33.17 13.33 -15.98
N ILE A 31 32.66 13.40 -17.20
CA ILE A 31 32.06 12.28 -17.93
C ILE A 31 32.95 11.02 -17.96
N ASP A 32 34.26 11.15 -18.05
CA ASP A 32 35.18 10.02 -18.04
C ASP A 32 35.22 9.34 -16.66
N LYS A 33 35.11 10.12 -15.57
CA LYS A 33 35.00 9.57 -14.21
C LYS A 33 33.66 8.87 -14.00
N ILE A 34 32.55 9.44 -14.52
CA ILE A 34 31.23 8.81 -14.48
C ILE A 34 31.27 7.44 -15.16
N LYS A 35 31.87 7.36 -16.35
CA LYS A 35 32.02 6.10 -17.11
C LYS A 35 32.90 5.10 -16.36
N ALA A 36 34.00 5.55 -15.77
CA ALA A 36 34.93 4.69 -15.02
C ALA A 36 34.24 4.12 -13.77
N ASP A 37 33.53 4.95 -12.97
CA ASP A 37 32.79 4.50 -11.80
C ASP A 37 31.67 3.52 -12.18
N TYR A 38 30.93 3.81 -13.27
CA TYR A 38 29.92 2.88 -13.76
C TYR A 38 30.54 1.51 -14.18
N GLU A 39 31.64 1.50 -14.92
CA GLU A 39 32.31 0.25 -15.36
C GLU A 39 32.81 -0.57 -14.17
N GLU A 40 33.34 0.06 -13.13
CA GLU A 40 33.76 -0.60 -11.89
C GLU A 40 32.57 -1.23 -11.16
N HIS A 41 31.42 -0.55 -11.15
CA HIS A 41 30.23 -0.91 -10.36
C HIS A 41 29.03 -1.39 -11.19
N LYS A 42 29.19 -1.67 -12.47
CA LYS A 42 28.08 -2.08 -13.38
C LYS A 42 27.38 -3.37 -12.96
N ASN A 43 28.02 -4.16 -12.09
CA ASN A 43 27.42 -5.38 -11.55
C ASN A 43 26.75 -5.16 -10.19
N ASP A 44 26.82 -3.99 -9.63
CA ASP A 44 26.14 -3.66 -8.38
C ASP A 44 24.63 -3.50 -8.59
N ILE A 45 23.86 -3.51 -7.51
CA ILE A 45 22.47 -3.07 -7.51
C ILE A 45 22.49 -1.56 -7.26
N TRP A 46 21.92 -0.83 -8.19
CA TRP A 46 21.67 0.60 -8.11
C TRP A 46 20.24 0.84 -7.65
N CYS A 47 20.00 1.83 -6.84
CA CYS A 47 18.68 2.15 -6.30
C CYS A 47 18.37 3.63 -6.52
N GLY A 48 17.20 3.92 -7.05
CA GLY A 48 16.72 5.29 -7.20
C GLY A 48 15.24 5.41 -6.88
N HIS A 49 14.80 6.61 -6.53
CA HIS A 49 13.40 6.92 -6.30
C HIS A 49 12.70 7.23 -7.63
N ASN A 50 11.76 6.41 -8.07
CA ASN A 50 11.12 6.51 -9.40
C ASN A 50 12.11 6.43 -10.57
N SER A 51 13.26 5.81 -10.34
CA SER A 51 14.39 5.80 -11.27
C SER A 51 14.10 5.07 -12.58
N GLY A 52 13.28 4.04 -12.55
CA GLY A 52 12.95 3.22 -13.73
C GLY A 52 12.30 3.98 -14.87
N SER A 53 11.61 5.08 -14.58
CA SER A 53 10.92 5.93 -15.56
C SER A 53 11.69 7.20 -15.93
N TYR A 54 12.74 7.57 -15.21
CA TYR A 54 13.47 8.81 -15.41
C TYR A 54 14.99 8.64 -15.29
N ASP A 55 15.54 8.52 -14.07
CA ASP A 55 16.98 8.56 -13.82
C ASP A 55 17.75 7.47 -14.56
N SER A 56 17.25 6.24 -14.59
CA SER A 56 17.91 5.14 -15.28
C SER A 56 18.01 5.35 -16.78
N ILE A 57 17.06 6.06 -17.39
CA ILE A 57 17.06 6.40 -18.81
C ILE A 57 18.10 7.48 -19.08
N LEU A 58 18.07 8.56 -18.29
CA LEU A 58 18.99 9.69 -18.46
C LEU A 58 20.43 9.30 -18.12
N PHE A 59 20.66 8.50 -17.08
CA PHE A 59 21.99 8.00 -16.74
C PHE A 59 22.61 7.19 -17.89
N LYS A 60 21.85 6.30 -18.52
CA LYS A 60 22.31 5.57 -19.69
C LYS A 60 22.59 6.47 -20.90
N LEU A 61 21.81 7.54 -21.08
CA LEU A 61 22.07 8.54 -22.12
C LEU A 61 23.35 9.33 -21.82
N ILE A 62 23.64 9.65 -20.56
CA ILE A 62 24.90 10.27 -20.12
C ILE A 62 26.08 9.33 -20.44
N LEU A 63 25.97 8.04 -20.13
CA LEU A 63 27.00 7.05 -20.43
C LEU A 63 27.30 6.93 -21.93
N LEU A 64 26.33 7.23 -22.82
CA LEU A 64 26.54 7.33 -24.26
C LEU A 64 27.31 8.59 -24.68
N GLY A 65 27.56 9.54 -23.75
CA GLY A 65 28.29 10.76 -24.02
C GLY A 65 27.44 11.88 -24.65
N ASN A 66 26.14 11.89 -24.41
CA ASN A 66 25.29 13.01 -24.83
C ASN A 66 25.66 14.30 -24.05
N THR A 67 25.53 15.46 -24.73
CA THR A 67 25.76 16.77 -24.10
C THR A 67 24.67 17.12 -23.08
N PRO A 68 24.94 18.05 -22.14
CA PRO A 68 23.94 18.52 -21.16
C PRO A 68 22.64 18.99 -21.83
N GLU A 69 22.73 19.75 -22.91
CA GLU A 69 21.57 20.27 -23.65
C GLU A 69 20.71 19.10 -24.20
N LYS A 70 21.37 18.04 -24.71
CA LYS A 70 20.66 16.87 -25.23
C LYS A 70 20.04 16.04 -24.13
N ILE A 71 20.68 15.94 -22.97
CA ILE A 71 20.12 15.29 -21.78
C ILE A 71 18.90 16.08 -21.27
N LYS A 72 18.97 17.41 -21.25
CA LYS A 72 17.83 18.27 -20.87
C LYS A 72 16.65 18.08 -21.83
N GLU A 73 16.91 18.03 -23.14
CA GLU A 73 15.86 17.76 -24.15
C GLU A 73 15.13 16.41 -23.85
N TYR A 74 15.88 15.34 -23.55
CA TYR A 74 15.28 14.06 -23.17
C TYR A 74 14.53 14.12 -21.84
N SER A 75 15.06 14.84 -20.87
CA SER A 75 14.40 15.08 -19.57
C SER A 75 13.05 15.76 -19.78
N ASP A 76 13.02 16.86 -20.53
CA ASP A 76 11.80 17.61 -20.84
C ASP A 76 10.80 16.77 -21.62
N ASP A 77 11.25 15.96 -22.58
CA ASP A 77 10.44 14.99 -23.31
C ASP A 77 9.72 14.03 -22.34
N ILE A 78 10.45 13.46 -21.36
CA ILE A 78 9.88 12.53 -20.38
C ILE A 78 8.89 13.24 -19.46
N ILE A 79 9.23 14.41 -18.94
CA ILE A 79 8.38 15.20 -18.05
C ILE A 79 7.09 15.61 -18.76
N ASN A 80 7.16 15.95 -20.06
CA ASN A 80 6.00 16.30 -20.88
C ASN A 80 5.20 15.09 -21.41
N GLY A 81 5.49 13.88 -20.91
CA GLY A 81 4.69 12.68 -21.14
C GLY A 81 5.12 11.81 -22.32
N ARG A 82 6.29 12.04 -22.91
CA ARG A 82 6.85 11.12 -23.91
C ARG A 82 7.15 9.76 -23.25
N ASN A 83 6.77 8.69 -23.94
CA ASN A 83 7.00 7.34 -23.44
C ASN A 83 8.51 7.02 -23.37
N GLY A 84 9.04 6.83 -22.18
CA GLY A 84 10.45 6.46 -21.96
C GLY A 84 10.89 5.19 -22.72
N ARG A 85 9.97 4.25 -22.99
CA ARG A 85 10.25 3.05 -23.80
C ARG A 85 10.68 3.39 -25.23
N ASP A 86 10.14 4.46 -25.81
CA ASP A 86 10.53 4.90 -27.16
C ASP A 86 11.95 5.48 -27.15
N ILE A 87 12.31 6.21 -26.10
CA ILE A 87 13.68 6.73 -25.89
C ILE A 87 14.66 5.55 -25.74
N ILE A 88 14.32 4.57 -24.91
CA ILE A 88 15.11 3.35 -24.67
C ILE A 88 15.34 2.60 -26.00
N ARG A 89 14.30 2.41 -26.79
CA ARG A 89 14.37 1.68 -28.06
C ARG A 89 15.17 2.44 -29.11
N LYS A 90 14.90 3.75 -29.28
CA LYS A 90 15.57 4.62 -30.25
C LYS A 90 17.08 4.68 -30.01
N ASN A 91 17.50 4.79 -28.76
CA ASN A 91 18.91 4.92 -28.37
C ASN A 91 19.56 3.57 -28.00
N LYS A 92 18.84 2.45 -28.13
CA LYS A 92 19.34 1.08 -27.83
C LYS A 92 19.85 0.96 -26.37
N LEU A 93 19.25 1.67 -25.42
CA LEU A 93 19.67 1.73 -24.01
C LEU A 93 19.57 0.39 -23.29
N GLN A 94 18.79 -0.57 -23.80
CA GLN A 94 18.73 -1.94 -23.30
C GLN A 94 20.07 -2.69 -23.38
N LYS A 95 21.02 -2.19 -24.19
CA LYS A 95 22.37 -2.76 -24.30
C LYS A 95 23.32 -2.31 -23.19
N ILE A 96 22.95 -1.27 -22.43
CA ILE A 96 23.71 -0.77 -21.29
C ILE A 96 23.09 -1.42 -20.04
N PRO A 97 23.75 -2.40 -19.41
CA PRO A 97 23.21 -3.03 -18.20
C PRO A 97 23.19 -2.03 -17.04
N LEU A 98 22.07 -1.93 -16.37
CA LEU A 98 21.93 -1.23 -15.11
C LEU A 98 20.95 -2.03 -14.26
N TYR A 99 21.43 -2.60 -13.17
CA TYR A 99 20.63 -3.42 -12.28
C TYR A 99 19.96 -2.49 -11.27
N ASP A 100 18.94 -1.80 -11.76
CA ASP A 100 18.25 -0.74 -11.06
C ASP A 100 17.07 -1.29 -10.23
N TRP A 101 17.09 -1.06 -8.92
CA TRP A 101 15.96 -1.25 -8.04
C TRP A 101 15.22 0.09 -7.89
N ASP A 102 14.17 0.27 -8.66
CA ASP A 102 13.28 1.41 -8.49
C ASP A 102 12.47 1.23 -7.20
N ILE A 103 12.62 2.14 -6.27
CA ILE A 103 11.96 2.10 -4.95
C ILE A 103 10.44 2.12 -5.08
N LEU A 104 9.91 2.76 -6.12
CA LEU A 104 8.47 2.82 -6.38
C LEU A 104 7.93 1.67 -7.23
N LEU A 105 8.77 0.75 -7.65
CA LEU A 105 8.34 -0.40 -8.45
C LEU A 105 7.26 -1.22 -7.70
N ASP A 106 6.13 -1.46 -8.37
CA ASP A 106 4.96 -2.17 -7.82
C ASP A 106 4.31 -1.48 -6.59
N LYS A 107 4.56 -0.20 -6.37
CA LYS A 107 4.02 0.57 -5.25
C LYS A 107 3.11 1.70 -5.68
N VAL A 108 2.39 2.24 -4.71
CA VAL A 108 1.60 3.45 -4.94
C VAL A 108 2.55 4.64 -5.01
N MET A 109 2.40 5.46 -6.04
CA MET A 109 3.25 6.63 -6.29
C MET A 109 3.15 7.66 -5.16
N TYR A 110 4.30 8.10 -4.68
CA TYR A 110 4.52 9.26 -3.82
C TYR A 110 5.84 9.92 -4.24
N SER A 111 6.08 11.15 -3.83
CA SER A 111 7.33 11.84 -4.15
C SER A 111 8.38 11.61 -3.07
N LEU A 112 9.65 11.82 -3.42
CA LEU A 112 10.76 11.74 -2.47
C LEU A 112 10.54 12.69 -1.27
N LYS A 113 9.96 13.89 -1.49
CA LYS A 113 9.65 14.85 -0.42
C LYS A 113 8.54 14.35 0.54
N GLU A 114 7.59 13.56 0.05
CA GLU A 114 6.65 12.87 0.92
C GLU A 114 7.35 11.74 1.70
N ALA A 115 8.29 11.03 1.07
CA ALA A 115 9.10 10.02 1.73
C ALA A 115 9.95 10.61 2.86
N GLU A 116 10.63 11.73 2.61
CA GLU A 116 11.37 12.48 3.63
C GLU A 116 10.48 12.80 4.83
N GLY A 117 9.27 13.30 4.56
CA GLY A 117 8.27 13.55 5.61
C GLY A 117 7.91 12.31 6.41
N PHE A 118 7.60 11.19 5.74
CA PHE A 118 7.23 9.94 6.41
C PHE A 118 8.39 9.30 7.18
N LEU A 119 9.62 9.49 6.73
CA LEU A 119 10.83 9.05 7.43
C LEU A 119 11.20 9.93 8.63
N GLY A 120 10.52 11.05 8.83
CA GLY A 120 10.87 12.04 9.86
C GLY A 120 12.11 12.86 9.51
N LEU A 121 12.62 12.76 8.29
CA LEU A 121 13.75 13.53 7.80
C LEU A 121 13.37 14.99 7.56
N GLU A 122 14.36 15.86 7.37
CA GLU A 122 14.13 17.20 6.85
C GLU A 122 13.43 17.11 5.48
N ILE A 123 12.40 17.93 5.24
CA ILE A 123 11.78 18.09 3.93
C ILE A 123 12.42 19.29 3.26
N CYS A 124 13.24 19.05 2.24
CA CYS A 124 14.03 20.09 1.58
C CYS A 124 13.73 20.09 0.08
N GLU A 125 13.34 21.26 -0.47
CA GLU A 125 13.23 21.48 -1.92
C GLU A 125 14.40 22.38 -2.38
N THR A 126 14.81 22.24 -3.65
CA THR A 126 15.93 23.02 -4.18
C THR A 126 15.54 24.49 -4.31
N GLU A 127 16.51 25.38 -4.05
CA GLU A 127 16.41 26.82 -4.29
C GLU A 127 16.85 27.20 -5.72
N VAL A 128 17.50 26.28 -6.46
CA VAL A 128 18.02 26.50 -7.81
C VAL A 128 16.94 26.14 -8.83
N ASP A 129 16.59 27.09 -9.72
CA ASP A 129 15.62 26.85 -10.78
C ASP A 129 16.20 25.93 -11.88
N PHE A 130 15.58 24.79 -12.12
CA PHE A 130 15.95 23.84 -13.17
C PHE A 130 15.76 24.36 -14.60
N ASN A 131 15.08 25.51 -14.77
CA ASN A 131 14.81 26.13 -16.08
C ASN A 131 15.78 27.28 -16.42
N LEU A 132 16.86 27.44 -15.67
CA LEU A 132 17.89 28.45 -15.99
C LEU A 132 18.54 28.12 -17.34
N ASP A 133 18.40 29.04 -18.32
CA ASP A 133 18.99 28.89 -19.64
C ASP A 133 20.43 29.50 -19.68
N ARG A 134 21.27 29.05 -18.77
CA ARG A 134 22.72 29.34 -18.65
C ARG A 134 23.38 28.28 -17.79
N LYS A 135 24.71 28.25 -17.83
CA LYS A 135 25.47 27.45 -16.86
C LYS A 135 25.25 27.95 -15.43
N LEU A 136 25.28 27.03 -14.49
CA LEU A 136 25.16 27.32 -13.08
C LEU A 136 26.40 28.07 -12.59
N THR A 137 26.21 29.03 -11.67
CA THR A 137 27.29 29.65 -10.93
C THR A 137 27.90 28.64 -9.95
N LYS A 138 29.04 28.99 -9.37
CA LYS A 138 29.69 28.17 -8.34
C LYS A 138 28.78 27.95 -7.13
N GLU A 139 28.14 29.01 -6.69
CA GLU A 139 27.22 29.00 -5.55
C GLU A 139 26.00 28.15 -5.82
N GLU A 140 25.43 28.24 -7.03
CA GLU A 140 24.31 27.38 -7.44
C GLU A 140 24.70 25.90 -7.52
N ARG A 141 25.91 25.58 -7.97
CA ARG A 141 26.44 24.21 -7.94
C ARG A 141 26.62 23.70 -6.52
N GLU A 142 27.15 24.50 -5.60
CA GLU A 142 27.31 24.13 -4.18
C GLU A 142 25.93 23.86 -3.53
N LEU A 143 24.91 24.67 -3.83
CA LEU A 143 23.55 24.46 -3.36
C LEU A 143 22.94 23.17 -3.97
N THR A 144 23.14 22.93 -5.25
CA THR A 144 22.67 21.71 -5.94
C THR A 144 23.36 20.46 -5.38
N GLU A 145 24.67 20.50 -5.11
CA GLU A 145 25.39 19.39 -4.48
C GLU A 145 24.85 19.07 -3.08
N LYS A 146 24.56 20.10 -2.28
CA LYS A 146 23.97 19.92 -0.95
C LYS A 146 22.59 19.29 -1.05
N TYR A 147 21.76 19.78 -1.96
CA TYR A 147 20.42 19.27 -2.23
C TYR A 147 20.47 17.79 -2.68
N ASN A 148 21.28 17.47 -3.68
CA ASN A 148 21.46 16.11 -4.19
C ASN A 148 21.97 15.13 -3.11
N ARG A 149 22.87 15.56 -2.19
CA ARG A 149 23.28 14.71 -1.05
C ARG A 149 22.12 14.39 -0.14
N HIS A 150 21.23 15.35 0.09
CA HIS A 150 20.03 15.15 0.89
C HIS A 150 19.10 14.12 0.24
N ASP A 151 18.85 14.24 -1.06
CA ASP A 151 17.99 13.32 -1.82
C ASP A 151 18.59 11.91 -1.89
N LEU A 152 19.89 11.79 -2.08
CA LEU A 152 20.61 10.51 -2.01
C LEU A 152 20.48 9.84 -0.65
N TYR A 153 20.60 10.62 0.44
CA TYR A 153 20.43 10.09 1.79
C TYR A 153 19.00 9.62 2.04
N ALA A 154 18.00 10.40 1.63
CA ALA A 154 16.60 10.00 1.74
C ALA A 154 16.32 8.72 0.96
N THR A 155 16.79 8.63 -0.29
CA THR A 155 16.66 7.42 -1.13
C THR A 155 17.39 6.22 -0.49
N TRP A 156 18.53 6.43 0.18
CA TRP A 156 19.22 5.38 0.92
C TRP A 156 18.38 4.85 2.09
N GLN A 157 17.74 5.73 2.87
CA GLN A 157 16.85 5.32 3.94
C GLN A 157 15.67 4.50 3.39
N GLU A 158 15.07 4.93 2.27
CA GLU A 158 14.02 4.15 1.58
C GLU A 158 14.51 2.78 1.13
N MET A 159 15.72 2.69 0.59
CA MET A 159 16.33 1.42 0.18
C MET A 159 16.56 0.50 1.38
N LEU A 160 16.98 1.03 2.53
CA LEU A 160 17.16 0.22 3.75
C LEU A 160 15.84 -0.41 4.21
N GLU A 161 14.73 0.32 4.14
CA GLU A 161 13.38 -0.19 4.43
C GLU A 161 12.97 -1.33 3.47
N GLN A 162 13.52 -1.34 2.24
CA GLN A 162 13.21 -2.35 1.22
C GLN A 162 14.26 -3.45 1.10
N LYS A 163 15.27 -3.45 1.97
CA LYS A 163 16.40 -4.40 1.89
C LYS A 163 15.95 -5.86 1.82
N GLU A 164 14.93 -6.22 2.59
CA GLU A 164 14.39 -7.60 2.56
C GLU A 164 13.68 -7.90 1.24
N SER A 165 12.97 -6.95 0.66
CA SER A 165 12.35 -7.11 -0.66
C SER A 165 13.39 -7.32 -1.76
N ILE A 166 14.52 -6.60 -1.69
CA ILE A 166 15.66 -6.79 -2.61
C ILE A 166 16.23 -8.20 -2.45
N LYS A 167 16.48 -8.66 -1.21
CA LYS A 167 16.97 -10.02 -0.93
C LYS A 167 16.03 -11.10 -1.46
N ILE A 168 14.72 -10.92 -1.24
CA ILE A 168 13.68 -11.84 -1.74
C ILE A 168 13.73 -11.90 -3.28
N ARG A 169 13.82 -10.76 -3.96
CA ARG A 169 13.93 -10.71 -5.42
C ARG A 169 15.20 -11.40 -5.91
N MET A 170 16.33 -11.17 -5.27
CA MET A 170 17.60 -11.82 -5.61
C MET A 170 17.53 -13.33 -5.39
N ALA A 171 16.89 -13.78 -4.33
CA ALA A 171 16.67 -15.21 -4.06
C ALA A 171 15.82 -15.87 -5.18
N LEU A 172 14.75 -15.22 -5.63
CA LEU A 172 13.94 -15.70 -6.76
C LEU A 172 14.73 -15.75 -8.07
N ILE A 173 15.54 -14.72 -8.36
CA ILE A 173 16.41 -14.69 -9.55
C ILE A 173 17.38 -15.89 -9.53
N ALA A 174 18.03 -16.14 -8.41
CA ALA A 174 18.98 -17.25 -8.26
C ALA A 174 18.28 -18.62 -8.36
N GLU A 175 17.17 -18.81 -7.64
CA GLU A 175 16.42 -20.07 -7.59
C GLU A 175 15.88 -20.52 -8.96
N TYR A 176 15.38 -19.57 -9.75
CA TYR A 176 14.79 -19.86 -11.04
C TYR A 176 15.74 -19.55 -12.22
N ASN A 177 17.02 -19.31 -11.93
CA ASN A 177 18.06 -19.01 -12.94
C ASN A 177 17.62 -17.89 -13.92
N LEU A 178 17.00 -16.85 -13.37
CA LEU A 178 16.54 -15.70 -14.16
C LEU A 178 17.70 -14.74 -14.46
N PRO A 179 17.63 -13.97 -15.54
CA PRO A 179 18.61 -12.91 -15.79
C PRO A 179 18.63 -11.90 -14.65
N LYS A 180 19.81 -11.42 -14.24
CA LYS A 180 19.97 -10.44 -13.15
C LYS A 180 19.16 -9.15 -13.41
N SER A 181 18.90 -8.80 -14.68
CA SER A 181 18.04 -7.67 -15.05
C SER A 181 16.60 -7.77 -14.55
N MET A 182 16.17 -8.96 -14.07
CA MET A 182 14.86 -9.11 -13.41
C MET A 182 14.78 -8.40 -12.05
N ILE A 183 15.88 -7.88 -11.52
CA ILE A 183 15.86 -7.00 -10.35
C ILE A 183 15.03 -5.73 -10.64
N SER A 184 15.06 -5.21 -11.86
CA SER A 184 14.32 -4.02 -12.32
C SER A 184 12.92 -4.35 -12.87
N ALA A 185 12.45 -5.59 -12.73
CA ALA A 185 11.18 -6.02 -13.30
C ALA A 185 10.05 -5.99 -12.27
N THR A 186 8.83 -5.70 -12.72
CA THR A 186 7.63 -5.82 -11.88
C THR A 186 7.42 -7.25 -11.37
N ASN A 187 6.72 -7.41 -10.25
CA ASN A 187 6.36 -8.73 -9.71
C ASN A 187 5.60 -9.57 -10.73
N GLN A 188 4.70 -8.95 -11.52
CA GLN A 188 3.95 -9.62 -12.58
C GLN A 188 4.89 -10.18 -13.66
N LYS A 189 5.91 -9.42 -14.05
CA LYS A 189 6.88 -9.88 -15.07
C LYS A 189 7.72 -11.02 -14.53
N VAL A 190 8.24 -10.92 -13.31
CA VAL A 190 9.02 -11.99 -12.66
C VAL A 190 8.19 -13.27 -12.52
N THR A 191 6.94 -13.14 -12.05
CA THR A 191 6.01 -14.26 -11.92
C THR A 191 5.73 -14.92 -13.27
N GLY A 192 5.55 -14.10 -14.33
CA GLY A 192 5.34 -14.60 -15.68
C GLY A 192 6.52 -15.40 -16.21
N GLU A 193 7.76 -14.99 -15.91
CA GLU A 193 8.96 -15.77 -16.29
C GLU A 193 9.07 -17.08 -15.50
N ILE A 194 8.86 -17.02 -14.19
CA ILE A 194 8.92 -18.21 -13.30
C ILE A 194 7.89 -19.27 -13.72
N LEU A 195 6.70 -18.85 -14.13
CA LEU A 195 5.61 -19.73 -14.55
C LEU A 195 5.61 -20.04 -16.07
N GLU A 196 6.66 -19.66 -16.78
CA GLU A 196 6.80 -19.87 -18.24
C GLU A 196 5.59 -19.34 -19.02
N GLY A 197 5.07 -18.17 -18.61
CA GLY A 197 3.93 -17.52 -19.24
C GLY A 197 4.24 -17.05 -20.66
N GLN A 198 3.23 -17.04 -21.52
CA GLN A 198 3.29 -16.60 -22.90
C GLN A 198 2.28 -15.47 -23.15
N TYR A 199 2.64 -14.54 -24.04
CA TYR A 199 1.67 -13.53 -24.45
C TYR A 199 0.50 -14.19 -25.19
N SER A 200 -0.70 -13.84 -24.80
CA SER A 200 -1.96 -14.38 -25.33
C SER A 200 -2.89 -13.26 -25.79
N ASP A 201 -3.79 -13.60 -26.69
CA ASP A 201 -4.86 -12.71 -27.15
C ASP A 201 -6.19 -13.48 -27.13
N PHE A 202 -6.55 -13.98 -25.94
CA PHE A 202 -7.82 -14.67 -25.74
C PHE A 202 -9.01 -13.75 -26.03
N LYS A 203 -10.00 -14.24 -26.81
CA LYS A 203 -11.19 -13.47 -27.22
C LYS A 203 -12.41 -13.73 -26.34
N ASP A 204 -12.35 -14.75 -25.50
CA ASP A 204 -13.44 -15.32 -24.71
C ASP A 204 -13.57 -14.71 -23.27
N LYS A 205 -13.07 -13.53 -23.07
CA LYS A 205 -13.00 -12.88 -21.74
C LYS A 205 -14.35 -12.61 -21.07
N GLN A 206 -15.42 -12.57 -21.84
CA GLN A 206 -16.79 -12.34 -21.37
C GLN A 206 -17.70 -13.56 -21.59
N GLU A 207 -17.13 -14.77 -21.64
CA GLU A 207 -17.94 -15.98 -21.65
C GLU A 207 -18.73 -16.13 -20.35
N PRO A 208 -20.00 -16.60 -20.42
CA PRO A 208 -20.78 -16.93 -19.24
C PRO A 208 -20.05 -17.92 -18.35
N TYR A 209 -20.27 -17.79 -17.04
CA TYR A 209 -19.69 -18.71 -16.07
C TYR A 209 -20.28 -20.12 -16.25
N ASP A 210 -19.43 -21.13 -16.20
CA ASP A 210 -19.84 -22.53 -16.23
C ASP A 210 -20.05 -23.05 -14.80
N PRO A 211 -21.28 -23.32 -14.36
CA PRO A 211 -21.56 -23.79 -13.01
C PRO A 211 -20.98 -25.16 -12.66
N SER A 212 -20.56 -25.94 -13.66
CA SER A 212 -19.99 -27.27 -13.43
C SER A 212 -18.54 -27.24 -12.91
N ILE A 213 -17.90 -26.06 -12.93
CA ILE A 213 -16.49 -25.88 -12.53
C ILE A 213 -16.27 -26.21 -11.05
N ALA A 214 -17.18 -25.78 -10.18
CA ALA A 214 -17.06 -25.95 -8.74
C ALA A 214 -18.33 -26.57 -8.16
N PRO A 215 -18.24 -27.35 -7.07
CA PRO A 215 -19.37 -28.01 -6.46
C PRO A 215 -20.22 -27.06 -5.60
N VAL A 216 -20.78 -26.02 -6.22
CA VAL A 216 -21.65 -25.02 -5.58
C VAL A 216 -23.07 -25.55 -5.47
N GLU A 217 -23.70 -25.46 -4.30
CA GLU A 217 -25.09 -25.86 -4.03
C GLU A 217 -25.82 -24.75 -3.26
N ILE A 218 -26.34 -23.78 -3.98
CA ILE A 218 -27.15 -22.69 -3.43
C ILE A 218 -28.63 -23.04 -3.65
N ASN A 219 -29.37 -23.23 -2.55
CA ASN A 219 -30.81 -23.64 -2.58
C ASN A 219 -31.74 -22.46 -2.34
N ASN A 220 -31.29 -21.41 -1.63
CA ASN A 220 -32.07 -20.22 -1.39
C ASN A 220 -32.27 -19.44 -2.71
N PRO A 221 -33.54 -19.23 -3.17
CA PRO A 221 -33.80 -18.54 -4.44
C PRO A 221 -33.25 -17.11 -4.50
N GLU A 222 -33.17 -16.40 -3.37
CA GLU A 222 -32.56 -15.05 -3.33
C GLU A 222 -31.07 -15.11 -3.55
N TYR A 223 -30.37 -16.07 -2.94
CA TYR A 223 -28.93 -16.26 -3.11
C TYR A 223 -28.59 -16.81 -4.49
N HIS A 224 -29.47 -17.62 -5.09
CA HIS A 224 -29.32 -18.15 -6.43
C HIS A 224 -29.22 -17.07 -7.52
N LYS A 225 -29.80 -15.88 -7.28
CA LYS A 225 -29.63 -14.72 -8.17
C LYS A 225 -28.18 -14.33 -8.41
N ALA A 226 -27.27 -14.62 -7.47
CA ALA A 226 -25.83 -14.40 -7.66
C ALA A 226 -25.25 -15.33 -8.75
N LEU A 227 -25.71 -16.58 -8.83
CA LEU A 227 -25.32 -17.50 -9.88
C LEU A 227 -25.95 -17.09 -11.23
N GLU A 228 -27.24 -16.78 -11.26
CA GLU A 228 -27.98 -16.38 -12.46
C GLU A 228 -27.33 -15.17 -13.12
N MET A 229 -26.87 -14.18 -12.33
CA MET A 229 -26.20 -12.99 -12.82
C MET A 229 -24.99 -13.29 -13.73
N PHE A 230 -24.29 -14.40 -13.50
CA PHE A 230 -23.07 -14.76 -14.22
C PHE A 230 -23.28 -15.86 -15.27
N THR A 231 -24.42 -16.53 -15.26
CA THR A 231 -24.74 -17.63 -16.20
C THR A 231 -25.74 -17.25 -17.29
N ASP A 232 -26.51 -16.18 -17.11
CA ASP A 232 -27.49 -15.70 -18.11
C ASP A 232 -26.77 -15.06 -19.29
N CYS A 233 -26.72 -15.78 -20.41
CA CYS A 233 -26.07 -15.34 -21.65
C CYS A 233 -26.69 -14.09 -22.27
N ASP A 234 -27.99 -13.87 -22.07
CA ASP A 234 -28.72 -12.76 -22.68
C ASP A 234 -28.55 -11.44 -21.93
N GLN A 235 -28.20 -11.49 -20.66
CA GLN A 235 -28.05 -10.34 -19.78
C GLN A 235 -26.64 -10.16 -19.18
N LEU A 236 -25.67 -10.94 -19.66
CA LEU A 236 -24.32 -10.94 -19.13
C LEU A 236 -23.63 -9.59 -19.30
N ASP A 237 -23.40 -8.89 -18.20
CA ASP A 237 -22.58 -7.70 -18.11
C ASP A 237 -21.71 -7.74 -16.86
N TYR A 238 -20.43 -8.05 -17.03
CA TYR A 238 -19.45 -8.11 -15.93
C TYR A 238 -19.19 -6.77 -15.23
N LYS A 239 -19.77 -5.67 -15.70
CA LYS A 239 -19.78 -4.36 -15.02
C LYS A 239 -20.99 -4.19 -14.10
N LYS A 240 -22.00 -5.01 -14.24
CA LYS A 240 -23.22 -4.96 -13.43
C LYS A 240 -22.91 -5.31 -11.99
N LYS A 241 -23.68 -4.74 -11.07
CA LYS A 241 -23.63 -5.05 -9.64
C LYS A 241 -25.02 -5.48 -9.19
N LEU A 242 -25.07 -6.49 -8.37
CA LEU A 242 -26.28 -6.98 -7.73
C LEU A 242 -26.16 -6.79 -6.22
N LYS A 243 -27.18 -6.23 -5.59
CA LYS A 243 -27.30 -6.18 -4.14
C LYS A 243 -28.28 -7.24 -3.67
N ILE A 244 -27.85 -8.07 -2.74
CA ILE A 244 -28.67 -9.10 -2.10
C ILE A 244 -28.40 -9.14 -0.61
N ASP A 245 -29.42 -9.48 0.18
CA ASP A 245 -29.25 -9.81 1.60
C ASP A 245 -28.85 -11.29 1.72
N ILE A 246 -27.75 -11.57 2.42
CA ILE A 246 -27.28 -12.92 2.73
C ILE A 246 -27.12 -13.02 4.24
N ALA A 247 -27.89 -13.88 4.89
CA ALA A 247 -27.90 -14.10 6.33
C ALA A 247 -28.06 -12.79 7.14
N GLY A 248 -28.93 -11.88 6.67
CA GLY A 248 -29.22 -10.60 7.31
C GLY A 248 -28.13 -9.54 7.14
N VAL A 249 -27.27 -9.68 6.10
CA VAL A 249 -26.21 -8.73 5.75
C VAL A 249 -26.31 -8.38 4.26
N GLU A 250 -26.39 -7.08 3.93
CA GLU A 250 -26.38 -6.64 2.54
C GLU A 250 -25.01 -6.90 1.90
N HIS A 251 -25.02 -7.62 0.78
CA HIS A 251 -23.84 -7.91 -0.04
C HIS A 251 -23.94 -7.24 -1.41
N THR A 252 -22.80 -6.84 -1.94
CA THR A 252 -22.68 -6.40 -3.32
C THR A 252 -21.94 -7.46 -4.12
N ILE A 253 -22.64 -8.11 -5.05
CA ILE A 253 -22.09 -9.08 -5.99
C ILE A 253 -21.60 -8.34 -7.23
N ALA A 254 -20.35 -8.56 -7.60
CA ALA A 254 -19.69 -7.99 -8.79
C ALA A 254 -18.46 -8.84 -9.11
N ILE A 255 -17.73 -8.56 -10.22
CA ILE A 255 -16.43 -9.21 -10.44
C ILE A 255 -15.44 -8.74 -9.38
N GLY A 256 -14.98 -9.67 -8.56
CA GLY A 256 -14.08 -9.44 -7.41
C GLY A 256 -14.36 -10.41 -6.27
N GLY A 257 -14.10 -9.98 -5.04
CA GLY A 257 -14.45 -10.76 -3.84
C GLY A 257 -15.89 -10.51 -3.40
N LEU A 258 -16.42 -11.40 -2.59
CA LEU A 258 -17.70 -11.21 -1.89
C LEU A 258 -17.49 -10.24 -0.73
N HIS A 259 -18.28 -9.16 -0.68
CA HIS A 259 -18.19 -8.17 0.38
C HIS A 259 -19.56 -7.79 0.92
N GLY A 260 -19.73 -8.00 2.21
CA GLY A 260 -20.90 -7.56 2.96
C GLY A 260 -20.56 -7.47 4.44
N ALA A 261 -21.12 -6.50 5.16
CA ALA A 261 -20.83 -6.31 6.58
C ALA A 261 -21.97 -5.60 7.29
N ARG A 262 -22.21 -5.95 8.55
CA ARG A 262 -23.00 -5.13 9.46
C ARG A 262 -22.25 -3.82 9.72
N THR A 263 -22.83 -2.69 9.36
CA THR A 263 -22.19 -1.38 9.56
C THR A 263 -22.35 -0.90 11.01
N LYS A 264 -21.36 -0.13 11.50
CA LYS A 264 -21.37 0.46 12.86
C LYS A 264 -21.69 -0.58 13.95
N TYR A 265 -21.17 -1.78 13.76
CA TYR A 265 -21.48 -2.95 14.58
C TYR A 265 -20.37 -3.21 15.59
N HIS A 266 -20.77 -3.63 16.78
CA HIS A 266 -19.84 -4.14 17.78
C HIS A 266 -20.45 -5.37 18.48
N TYR A 267 -19.58 -6.26 18.89
CA TYR A 267 -19.97 -7.46 19.62
C TYR A 267 -18.84 -7.89 20.55
N GLU A 268 -19.21 -8.26 21.77
CA GLU A 268 -18.34 -8.88 22.77
C GLU A 268 -18.88 -10.28 23.10
N GLY A 269 -18.05 -11.29 22.93
CA GLY A 269 -18.39 -12.69 23.06
C GLY A 269 -17.59 -13.51 22.07
N GLU A 270 -17.82 -14.80 21.98
CA GLU A 270 -17.10 -15.66 21.06
C GLU A 270 -17.45 -15.34 19.61
N ILE A 271 -16.42 -15.09 18.80
CA ILE A 271 -16.50 -14.79 17.37
C ILE A 271 -15.54 -15.74 16.67
N TRP A 272 -15.96 -16.30 15.55
CA TRP A 272 -15.09 -17.04 14.66
C TRP A 272 -14.78 -16.23 13.41
N ASP A 273 -13.48 -16.04 13.17
CA ASP A 273 -12.92 -15.61 11.89
C ASP A 273 -12.54 -16.87 11.13
N VAL A 274 -13.25 -17.14 10.03
CA VAL A 274 -13.14 -18.37 9.25
C VAL A 274 -12.68 -17.99 7.84
N ASP A 275 -11.40 -18.17 7.56
CA ASP A 275 -10.76 -17.81 6.30
C ASP A 275 -10.34 -19.03 5.48
N VAL A 276 -10.49 -18.98 4.16
CA VAL A 276 -9.99 -20.03 3.27
C VAL A 276 -8.49 -19.87 3.07
N GLY A 277 -7.73 -20.86 3.51
CA GLY A 277 -6.28 -20.88 3.36
C GLY A 277 -5.82 -20.80 1.91
N SER A 278 -5.09 -19.74 1.52
CA SER A 278 -4.61 -19.52 0.14
C SER A 278 -5.71 -19.64 -0.92
N TYR A 279 -6.82 -18.94 -0.74
CA TYR A 279 -8.08 -19.12 -1.49
C TYR A 279 -7.90 -19.15 -3.02
N TYR A 280 -7.49 -18.07 -3.64
CA TYR A 280 -7.32 -18.00 -5.10
C TYR A 280 -6.31 -19.02 -5.64
N PRO A 281 -5.13 -19.23 -5.04
CA PRO A 281 -4.21 -20.28 -5.46
C PRO A 281 -4.82 -21.67 -5.44
N ASN A 282 -5.54 -22.04 -4.37
CA ASN A 282 -6.15 -23.35 -4.26
C ASN A 282 -7.34 -23.52 -5.23
N MET A 283 -8.13 -22.46 -5.48
CA MET A 283 -9.17 -22.50 -6.51
C MET A 283 -8.58 -22.69 -7.91
N MET A 284 -7.49 -21.99 -8.24
CA MET A 284 -6.81 -22.19 -9.52
C MET A 284 -6.38 -23.65 -9.73
N ILE A 285 -5.97 -24.33 -8.67
CA ILE A 285 -5.52 -25.73 -8.70
C ILE A 285 -6.73 -26.68 -8.73
N ASN A 286 -7.64 -26.56 -7.75
CA ASN A 286 -8.73 -27.51 -7.55
C ASN A 286 -9.78 -27.47 -8.67
N PHE A 287 -9.99 -26.28 -9.25
CA PHE A 287 -11.01 -26.05 -10.27
C PHE A 287 -10.44 -25.76 -11.67
N ASN A 288 -9.14 -26.03 -11.86
CA ASN A 288 -8.46 -25.86 -13.16
C ASN A 288 -8.60 -24.43 -13.74
N LEU A 289 -8.50 -23.42 -12.87
CA LEU A 289 -8.61 -21.99 -13.23
C LEU A 289 -7.25 -21.29 -13.35
N CYS A 290 -6.16 -22.04 -13.46
CA CYS A 290 -4.86 -21.46 -13.80
C CYS A 290 -4.92 -20.73 -15.14
N SER A 291 -4.03 -19.74 -15.32
CA SER A 291 -3.94 -19.06 -16.61
C SER A 291 -3.61 -20.05 -17.75
N ARG A 292 -4.41 -20.05 -18.80
CA ARG A 292 -4.20 -20.82 -20.03
C ARG A 292 -2.97 -20.33 -20.81
N ALA A 293 -2.42 -19.17 -20.46
CA ALA A 293 -1.18 -18.64 -21.02
C ALA A 293 0.07 -19.27 -20.42
N MET A 294 -0.03 -20.11 -19.39
CA MET A 294 1.10 -20.89 -18.87
C MET A 294 1.44 -22.01 -19.84
N LYS A 295 2.72 -22.12 -20.23
CA LYS A 295 3.19 -23.22 -21.07
C LYS A 295 3.03 -24.58 -20.37
N ASN A 296 3.34 -24.60 -19.07
CA ASN A 296 3.25 -25.78 -18.21
C ASN A 296 2.42 -25.44 -16.97
N PRO A 297 1.08 -25.59 -16.98
CA PRO A 297 0.20 -25.27 -15.86
C PRO A 297 0.58 -26.01 -14.58
N GLU A 298 1.15 -27.23 -14.70
CA GLU A 298 1.67 -28.04 -13.59
C GLU A 298 2.77 -27.37 -12.75
N ASN A 299 3.41 -26.33 -13.26
CA ASN A 299 4.42 -25.60 -12.51
C ASN A 299 3.81 -24.81 -11.36
N PHE A 300 2.57 -24.34 -11.49
CA PHE A 300 1.92 -23.57 -10.44
C PHE A 300 1.66 -24.39 -9.17
N PRO A 301 1.00 -25.57 -9.22
CA PRO A 301 0.87 -26.45 -8.04
C PRO A 301 2.21 -26.82 -7.40
N LYS A 302 3.26 -27.07 -8.20
CA LYS A 302 4.60 -27.38 -7.71
C LYS A 302 5.19 -26.21 -6.90
N ILE A 303 5.00 -24.97 -7.35
CA ILE A 303 5.45 -23.76 -6.64
C ILE A 303 4.69 -23.60 -5.33
N VAL A 304 3.37 -23.82 -5.32
CA VAL A 304 2.54 -23.76 -4.12
C VAL A 304 3.02 -24.81 -3.10
N ALA A 305 3.21 -26.07 -3.52
CA ALA A 305 3.71 -27.15 -2.67
C ALA A 305 5.13 -26.86 -2.13
N LYS A 306 6.02 -26.35 -2.99
CA LYS A 306 7.38 -25.94 -2.59
C LYS A 306 7.35 -24.84 -1.52
N ARG A 307 6.49 -23.83 -1.70
CA ARG A 307 6.31 -22.77 -0.70
C ARG A 307 5.91 -23.33 0.65
N LEU A 308 4.90 -24.21 0.68
CA LEU A 308 4.40 -24.81 1.92
C LEU A 308 5.49 -25.64 2.62
N ALA A 309 6.24 -26.46 1.87
CA ALA A 309 7.32 -27.27 2.40
C ALA A 309 8.44 -26.42 3.01
N ILE A 310 8.88 -25.37 2.30
CA ILE A 310 9.93 -24.47 2.81
C ILE A 310 9.43 -23.67 4.01
N LYS A 311 8.19 -23.16 3.98
CA LYS A 311 7.57 -22.46 5.13
C LYS A 311 7.55 -23.36 6.37
N LYS A 312 7.15 -24.63 6.22
CA LYS A 312 7.14 -25.61 7.32
C LYS A 312 8.54 -25.82 7.86
N LYS A 313 9.55 -26.06 6.99
CA LYS A 313 10.96 -26.20 7.39
C LYS A 313 11.42 -24.98 8.19
N VAL A 314 11.25 -23.77 7.64
CA VAL A 314 11.69 -22.52 8.30
C VAL A 314 11.05 -22.36 9.67
N ASN A 315 9.72 -22.54 9.76
CA ASN A 315 8.99 -22.40 11.03
C ASN A 315 9.47 -23.44 12.07
N THR A 316 9.71 -24.70 11.66
CA THR A 316 10.24 -25.74 12.55
C THR A 316 11.62 -25.36 13.09
N TYR A 317 12.54 -24.93 12.22
CA TYR A 317 13.89 -24.54 12.64
C TYR A 317 13.89 -23.32 13.58
N LEU A 318 13.01 -22.34 13.31
CA LEU A 318 12.87 -21.18 14.20
C LEU A 318 12.29 -21.57 15.57
N ALA A 319 11.27 -22.43 15.59
CA ALA A 319 10.67 -22.92 16.85
C ALA A 319 11.64 -23.76 17.70
N GLU A 320 12.57 -24.47 17.05
CA GLU A 320 13.63 -25.26 17.71
C GLU A 320 14.85 -24.40 18.09
N GLY A 321 14.85 -23.08 17.87
CA GLY A 321 16.01 -22.21 18.12
C GLY A 321 17.18 -22.41 17.13
N ARG A 322 16.97 -23.10 16.03
CA ARG A 322 17.96 -23.48 15.01
C ARG A 322 17.95 -22.53 13.79
N GLY A 323 17.44 -21.32 13.95
CA GLY A 323 17.33 -20.37 12.86
C GLY A 323 18.66 -20.03 12.17
N ASP A 324 19.78 -20.16 12.87
CA ASP A 324 21.12 -19.89 12.32
C ASP A 324 21.61 -20.97 11.34
N GLU A 325 21.00 -22.17 11.35
CA GLU A 325 21.28 -23.22 10.38
C GLU A 325 20.64 -22.97 9.01
N LEU A 326 19.71 -22.01 8.92
CA LEU A 326 19.04 -21.61 7.67
C LEU A 326 19.87 -20.56 6.94
N THR A 327 20.07 -20.76 5.64
CA THR A 327 20.65 -19.73 4.77
C THR A 327 19.73 -18.52 4.62
N ALA A 328 20.30 -17.37 4.23
CA ALA A 328 19.51 -16.18 3.94
C ALA A 328 18.49 -16.42 2.80
N VAL A 329 18.84 -17.25 1.81
CA VAL A 329 17.93 -17.63 0.71
C VAL A 329 16.77 -18.47 1.24
N GLU A 330 17.01 -19.46 2.11
CA GLU A 330 15.94 -20.28 2.69
C GLU A 330 14.99 -19.46 3.54
N LYS A 331 15.48 -18.48 4.31
CA LYS A 331 14.64 -17.57 5.10
C LYS A 331 13.77 -16.67 4.21
N ALA A 332 14.29 -16.18 3.08
CA ALA A 332 13.59 -15.30 2.16
C ALA A 332 12.59 -16.02 1.23
N MET A 333 12.85 -17.30 0.90
CA MET A 333 12.13 -18.04 -0.13
C MET A 333 10.61 -18.20 0.15
N PRO A 334 10.12 -18.49 1.38
CA PRO A 334 8.68 -18.56 1.65
C PRO A 334 7.93 -17.29 1.29
N TYR A 335 8.54 -16.13 1.52
CA TYR A 335 7.99 -14.82 1.17
C TYR A 335 8.05 -14.57 -0.33
N GLY A 336 9.17 -14.92 -0.99
CA GLY A 336 9.31 -14.82 -2.43
C GLY A 336 8.29 -15.67 -3.18
N LEU A 337 8.11 -16.93 -2.77
CA LEU A 337 7.11 -17.81 -3.38
C LEU A 337 5.67 -17.37 -3.05
N LYS A 338 5.42 -16.81 -1.84
CA LYS A 338 4.12 -16.20 -1.52
C LYS A 338 3.81 -15.04 -2.48
N LEU A 339 4.81 -14.21 -2.77
CA LEU A 339 4.66 -13.10 -3.71
C LEU A 339 4.33 -13.63 -5.12
N VAL A 340 5.07 -14.63 -5.62
CA VAL A 340 4.79 -15.27 -6.92
C VAL A 340 3.36 -15.79 -6.97
N VAL A 341 2.97 -16.59 -5.99
CA VAL A 341 1.64 -17.25 -5.94
C VAL A 341 0.51 -16.20 -5.90
N ASN A 342 0.63 -15.16 -5.08
CA ASN A 342 -0.39 -14.13 -4.95
C ASN A 342 -0.46 -13.17 -6.15
N THR A 343 0.65 -13.01 -6.88
CA THR A 343 0.70 -12.14 -8.06
C THR A 343 -0.04 -12.71 -9.27
N VAL A 344 -0.25 -14.03 -9.33
CA VAL A 344 -0.85 -14.69 -10.50
C VAL A 344 -2.21 -14.12 -10.86
N SER A 345 -3.12 -13.95 -9.89
CA SER A 345 -4.47 -13.42 -10.14
C SER A 345 -4.41 -12.00 -10.74
N GLY A 346 -3.60 -11.12 -10.17
CA GLY A 346 -3.39 -9.78 -10.72
C GLY A 346 -2.74 -9.79 -12.10
N ALA A 347 -1.83 -10.72 -12.35
CA ALA A 347 -1.18 -10.90 -13.65
C ALA A 347 -2.14 -11.43 -14.71
N MET A 348 -3.09 -12.30 -14.35
CA MET A 348 -4.14 -12.79 -15.25
C MET A 348 -5.07 -11.67 -15.74
N LYS A 349 -5.28 -10.65 -14.92
CA LYS A 349 -6.10 -9.46 -15.26
C LYS A 349 -5.34 -8.43 -16.08
N ALA A 350 -4.02 -8.42 -16.02
CA ALA A 350 -3.18 -7.39 -16.66
C ALA A 350 -2.91 -7.69 -18.13
N LYS A 351 -3.50 -6.92 -19.05
CA LYS A 351 -3.47 -7.12 -20.50
C LYS A 351 -2.07 -7.31 -21.12
N PHE A 352 -1.04 -6.74 -20.52
CA PHE A 352 0.34 -6.84 -21.02
C PHE A 352 1.19 -7.87 -20.26
N SER A 353 0.56 -8.66 -19.40
CA SER A 353 1.21 -9.76 -18.69
C SER A 353 1.32 -10.99 -19.59
N LYS A 354 2.40 -11.76 -19.41
CA LYS A 354 2.54 -13.10 -20.02
C LYS A 354 1.56 -14.14 -19.45
N LEU A 355 0.85 -13.79 -18.37
CA LEU A 355 -0.16 -14.63 -17.74
C LEU A 355 -1.59 -14.12 -17.98
N TYR A 356 -1.76 -13.17 -18.93
CA TYR A 356 -3.07 -12.58 -19.18
C TYR A 356 -4.10 -13.65 -19.58
N ASP A 357 -5.16 -13.77 -18.79
CA ASP A 357 -6.32 -14.64 -19.02
C ASP A 357 -7.51 -14.12 -18.24
N GLU A 358 -8.20 -13.14 -18.81
CA GLU A 358 -9.28 -12.42 -18.13
C GLU A 358 -10.48 -13.33 -17.83
N ARG A 359 -10.79 -14.31 -18.70
CA ARG A 359 -11.87 -15.28 -18.46
C ARG A 359 -11.61 -16.09 -17.20
N ASN A 360 -10.48 -16.79 -17.11
CA ASN A 360 -10.19 -17.62 -15.94
C ASN A 360 -10.03 -16.78 -14.67
N ASN A 361 -9.54 -15.55 -14.78
CA ASN A 361 -9.54 -14.63 -13.63
C ASN A 361 -10.97 -14.29 -13.16
N ASN A 362 -11.87 -13.97 -14.10
CA ASN A 362 -13.26 -13.66 -13.77
C ASN A 362 -13.97 -14.88 -13.18
N TRP A 363 -13.82 -16.04 -13.80
CA TRP A 363 -14.40 -17.29 -13.31
C TRP A 363 -13.88 -17.68 -11.92
N MET A 364 -12.59 -17.46 -11.65
CA MET A 364 -12.04 -17.66 -10.30
C MET A 364 -12.71 -16.74 -9.27
N CYS A 365 -12.89 -15.44 -9.60
CA CYS A 365 -13.59 -14.51 -8.72
C CYS A 365 -15.05 -14.90 -8.48
N ILE A 366 -15.74 -15.34 -9.53
CA ILE A 366 -17.14 -15.81 -9.46
C ILE A 366 -17.23 -17.08 -8.60
N THR A 367 -16.38 -18.07 -8.89
CA THR A 367 -16.32 -19.32 -8.11
C THR A 367 -16.12 -19.02 -6.62
N GLY A 368 -15.19 -18.13 -6.28
CA GLY A 368 -14.94 -17.75 -4.89
C GLY A 368 -16.16 -17.14 -4.20
N GLN A 369 -16.87 -16.23 -4.87
CA GLN A 369 -18.09 -15.65 -4.30
C GLN A 369 -19.17 -16.71 -4.08
N LEU A 370 -19.41 -17.56 -5.08
CA LEU A 370 -20.46 -18.59 -5.02
C LEU A 370 -20.15 -19.64 -3.94
N LEU A 371 -18.89 -20.05 -3.77
CA LEU A 371 -18.48 -20.98 -2.72
C LEU A 371 -18.64 -20.38 -1.32
N LEU A 372 -18.39 -19.09 -1.13
CA LEU A 372 -18.66 -18.44 0.16
C LEU A 372 -20.16 -18.29 0.42
N ILE A 373 -20.97 -18.00 -0.59
CA ILE A 373 -22.43 -17.97 -0.45
C ILE A 373 -22.97 -19.35 -0.07
N ASP A 374 -22.49 -20.42 -0.71
CA ASP A 374 -22.81 -21.81 -0.36
C ASP A 374 -22.46 -22.12 1.10
N LEU A 375 -21.25 -21.72 1.55
CA LEU A 375 -20.84 -21.89 2.95
C LEU A 375 -21.76 -21.13 3.91
N ILE A 376 -22.04 -19.86 3.63
CA ILE A 376 -22.89 -19.00 4.47
C ILE A 376 -24.30 -19.60 4.57
N GLU A 377 -24.90 -20.05 3.46
CA GLU A 377 -26.23 -20.69 3.44
C GLU A 377 -26.29 -21.92 4.35
N LYS A 378 -25.24 -22.77 4.35
CA LYS A 378 -25.18 -23.96 5.21
C LYS A 378 -25.00 -23.63 6.69
N LEU A 379 -24.29 -22.53 6.98
CA LEU A 379 -24.04 -22.09 8.35
C LEU A 379 -25.17 -21.24 8.94
N GLU A 380 -25.97 -20.57 8.11
CA GLU A 380 -27.00 -19.60 8.52
C GLU A 380 -27.94 -20.10 9.63
N PRO A 381 -28.38 -21.36 9.69
CA PRO A 381 -29.24 -21.86 10.78
C PRO A 381 -28.52 -21.90 12.14
N TYR A 382 -27.21 -21.86 12.18
CA TYR A 382 -26.40 -22.14 13.37
C TYR A 382 -25.54 -20.94 13.81
N MET A 383 -25.60 -19.80 13.09
CA MET A 383 -24.75 -18.65 13.36
C MET A 383 -25.45 -17.32 13.07
N THR A 384 -24.85 -16.24 13.54
CA THR A 384 -25.12 -14.89 13.03
C THR A 384 -23.93 -14.42 12.20
N LEU A 385 -24.15 -14.05 10.94
CA LEU A 385 -23.12 -13.49 10.09
C LEU A 385 -22.81 -12.04 10.51
N ILE A 386 -21.53 -11.71 10.71
CA ILE A 386 -21.06 -10.34 10.96
C ILE A 386 -20.62 -9.70 9.64
N GLN A 387 -19.75 -10.40 8.90
CA GLN A 387 -19.27 -9.95 7.59
C GLN A 387 -18.76 -11.10 6.73
N SER A 388 -18.67 -10.85 5.42
CA SER A 388 -17.83 -11.62 4.49
C SER A 388 -16.86 -10.69 3.76
N ASN A 389 -15.63 -11.14 3.55
CA ASN A 389 -14.59 -10.33 2.92
C ASN A 389 -13.65 -11.18 2.06
N THR A 390 -13.97 -11.31 0.80
CA THR A 390 -13.19 -11.99 -0.26
C THR A 390 -12.95 -13.47 -0.02
N ASP A 391 -12.28 -13.87 1.05
CA ASP A 391 -11.76 -15.21 1.33
C ASP A 391 -12.21 -15.75 2.69
N GLY A 392 -12.99 -14.97 3.45
CA GLY A 392 -13.41 -15.38 4.78
C GLY A 392 -14.72 -14.75 5.25
N ILE A 393 -15.18 -15.21 6.39
CA ILE A 393 -16.38 -14.75 7.09
C ILE A 393 -16.12 -14.59 8.57
N PHE A 394 -16.73 -13.56 9.18
CA PHE A 394 -16.82 -13.44 10.63
C PHE A 394 -18.23 -13.85 11.08
N ILE A 395 -18.32 -14.77 12.03
CA ILE A 395 -19.58 -15.30 12.54
C ILE A 395 -19.63 -15.35 14.07
N ILE A 396 -20.83 -15.28 14.61
CA ILE A 396 -21.13 -15.62 16.01
C ILE A 396 -21.78 -17.01 15.97
N PRO A 397 -21.11 -18.07 16.42
CA PRO A 397 -21.67 -19.42 16.41
C PRO A 397 -22.72 -19.56 17.54
N HIS A 398 -23.93 -20.02 17.20
CA HIS A 398 -24.96 -20.37 18.18
C HIS A 398 -24.92 -21.86 18.53
N ASP A 399 -24.58 -22.71 17.52
CA ASP A 399 -24.33 -24.14 17.67
C ASP A 399 -22.95 -24.44 17.03
N LYS A 400 -21.94 -24.53 17.90
CA LYS A 400 -20.54 -24.71 17.49
C LYS A 400 -20.30 -26.05 16.81
N GLU A 401 -20.94 -27.12 17.32
CA GLU A 401 -20.78 -28.47 16.76
C GLU A 401 -21.42 -28.56 15.37
N ALA A 402 -22.57 -27.90 15.19
CA ALA A 402 -23.21 -27.81 13.90
C ALA A 402 -22.37 -26.99 12.91
N CYS A 403 -21.84 -25.83 13.34
CA CYS A 403 -20.94 -25.03 12.52
C CYS A 403 -19.70 -25.82 12.08
N ASP A 404 -18.99 -26.46 13.02
CA ASP A 404 -17.79 -27.27 12.71
C ASP A 404 -18.12 -28.43 11.76
N ARG A 405 -19.29 -29.06 11.91
CA ARG A 405 -19.76 -30.13 11.01
C ARG A 405 -20.02 -29.61 9.58
N GLU A 406 -20.67 -28.47 9.43
CA GLU A 406 -20.95 -27.89 8.11
C GLU A 406 -19.67 -27.34 7.45
N ILE A 407 -18.77 -26.73 8.23
CA ILE A 407 -17.42 -26.34 7.76
C ILE A 407 -16.70 -27.57 7.20
N LYS A 408 -16.66 -28.67 7.96
CA LYS A 408 -15.99 -29.91 7.52
C LYS A 408 -16.62 -30.51 6.26
N ARG A 409 -17.95 -30.52 6.15
CA ARG A 409 -18.64 -30.96 4.94
C ARG A 409 -18.28 -30.12 3.72
N TRP A 410 -18.20 -28.81 3.90
CA TRP A 410 -17.83 -27.90 2.84
C TRP A 410 -16.36 -28.09 2.40
N GLU A 411 -15.43 -28.29 3.35
CA GLU A 411 -14.04 -28.64 3.06
C GLU A 411 -13.93 -29.94 2.25
N ASP A 412 -14.61 -31.00 2.71
CA ASP A 412 -14.58 -32.30 2.05
C ASP A 412 -15.18 -32.25 0.62
N LYS A 413 -16.16 -31.39 0.40
CA LYS A 413 -16.81 -31.16 -0.88
C LYS A 413 -15.96 -30.36 -1.86
N THR A 414 -15.29 -29.31 -1.36
CA THR A 414 -14.56 -28.36 -2.20
C THR A 414 -13.07 -28.67 -2.33
N GLY A 415 -12.51 -29.44 -1.40
CA GLY A 415 -11.07 -29.65 -1.26
C GLY A 415 -10.29 -28.41 -0.80
N LEU A 416 -11.01 -27.37 -0.33
CA LEU A 416 -10.42 -26.16 0.27
C LEU A 416 -10.37 -26.33 1.78
N ILE A 417 -9.43 -25.68 2.44
CA ILE A 417 -9.23 -25.75 3.89
C ILE A 417 -9.57 -24.41 4.52
N LEU A 418 -10.39 -24.44 5.55
CA LEU A 418 -10.76 -23.26 6.34
C LEU A 418 -9.89 -23.15 7.59
N GLU A 419 -9.24 -22.01 7.76
CA GLU A 419 -8.49 -21.65 8.95
C GLU A 419 -9.43 -20.88 9.89
N LYS A 420 -9.61 -21.39 11.12
CA LYS A 420 -10.48 -20.78 12.13
C LYS A 420 -9.66 -20.08 13.19
N THR A 421 -9.90 -18.78 13.38
CA THR A 421 -9.38 -17.97 14.47
C THR A 421 -10.51 -17.57 15.41
N VAL A 422 -10.36 -17.87 16.70
CA VAL A 422 -11.35 -17.47 17.71
C VAL A 422 -11.00 -16.12 18.28
N GLY A 423 -12.00 -15.26 18.42
CA GLY A 423 -11.88 -13.95 19.04
C GLY A 423 -12.97 -13.69 20.06
N LYS A 424 -12.84 -12.56 20.74
CA LYS A 424 -13.72 -12.17 21.87
C LYS A 424 -14.37 -10.80 21.70
N LYS A 425 -13.84 -9.95 20.79
CA LYS A 425 -14.41 -8.62 20.52
C LYS A 425 -14.23 -8.23 19.08
N ILE A 426 -15.22 -7.59 18.51
CA ILE A 426 -15.14 -6.90 17.23
C ILE A 426 -15.81 -5.52 17.33
N PHE A 427 -15.13 -4.52 16.80
CA PHE A 427 -15.71 -3.21 16.48
C PHE A 427 -15.55 -2.99 14.99
N GLN A 428 -16.64 -2.77 14.28
CA GLN A 428 -16.70 -2.71 12.84
C GLN A 428 -17.46 -1.49 12.35
N LYS A 429 -16.78 -0.61 11.62
CA LYS A 429 -17.42 0.48 10.91
C LYS A 429 -18.10 -0.02 9.63
N ASP A 430 -17.36 -0.80 8.86
CA ASP A 430 -17.74 -1.42 7.59
C ASP A 430 -16.79 -2.59 7.28
N VAL A 431 -16.98 -3.27 6.15
CA VAL A 431 -16.19 -4.44 5.74
C VAL A 431 -14.68 -4.20 5.66
N ASN A 432 -14.24 -2.97 5.41
CA ASN A 432 -12.83 -2.60 5.26
C ASN A 432 -12.23 -1.93 6.49
N ASN A 433 -13.05 -1.59 7.49
CA ASN A 433 -12.62 -0.82 8.66
C ASN A 433 -13.17 -1.49 9.93
N TYR A 434 -12.32 -2.28 10.60
CA TYR A 434 -12.67 -2.98 11.82
C TYR A 434 -11.46 -3.24 12.72
N VAL A 435 -11.73 -3.52 13.98
CA VAL A 435 -10.76 -3.99 14.97
C VAL A 435 -11.29 -5.27 15.58
N PHE A 436 -10.52 -6.35 15.48
CA PHE A 436 -10.86 -7.67 16.00
C PHE A 436 -9.82 -8.11 17.04
N GLU A 437 -10.27 -8.39 18.27
CA GLU A 437 -9.45 -8.94 19.34
C GLU A 437 -9.59 -10.45 19.39
N ARG A 438 -8.48 -11.16 19.18
CA ARG A 438 -8.42 -12.61 19.26
C ARG A 438 -8.42 -13.10 20.70
N GLU A 439 -8.74 -14.37 20.90
CA GLU A 439 -8.75 -15.02 22.21
C GLU A 439 -7.35 -15.00 22.86
N ASP A 440 -6.27 -15.12 22.07
CA ASP A 440 -4.87 -15.03 22.52
C ASP A 440 -4.43 -13.62 22.93
N GLY A 441 -5.30 -12.63 22.85
CA GLY A 441 -5.01 -11.22 23.12
C GLY A 441 -4.39 -10.48 21.93
N GLY A 442 -4.13 -11.15 20.82
CA GLY A 442 -3.69 -10.52 19.60
C GLY A 442 -4.79 -9.68 18.96
N VAL A 443 -4.42 -8.58 18.32
CA VAL A 443 -5.36 -7.65 17.67
C VAL A 443 -5.16 -7.67 16.17
N THR A 444 -6.25 -7.77 15.43
CA THR A 444 -6.28 -7.64 13.96
C THR A 444 -7.02 -6.37 13.57
N PRO A 445 -6.32 -5.24 13.38
CA PRO A 445 -6.92 -4.01 12.89
C PRO A 445 -6.92 -4.00 11.36
N ARG A 446 -7.97 -3.45 10.77
CA ARG A 446 -8.07 -3.26 9.32
C ARG A 446 -8.61 -1.86 9.00
N GLY A 447 -8.05 -1.26 7.97
CA GLY A 447 -8.53 -0.02 7.39
C GLY A 447 -7.88 1.25 7.93
N ALA A 448 -8.33 2.37 7.38
CA ALA A 448 -7.86 3.69 7.77
C ALA A 448 -8.25 4.01 9.23
N TYR A 449 -7.33 4.65 9.94
CA TYR A 449 -7.45 5.09 11.33
C TYR A 449 -7.42 4.00 12.41
N VAL A 450 -7.16 2.73 12.07
CA VAL A 450 -7.04 1.67 13.07
C VAL A 450 -5.89 0.70 12.79
N ALA A 451 -5.38 0.65 11.56
CA ALA A 451 -4.40 -0.35 11.15
C ALA A 451 -2.94 0.05 11.41
N GLN A 452 -2.63 1.35 11.42
CA GLN A 452 -1.23 1.82 11.44
C GLN A 452 -0.51 1.49 12.76
N ARG A 453 -1.22 1.50 13.89
CA ARG A 453 -0.66 1.17 15.20
C ARG A 453 0.12 -0.16 15.21
N TYR A 454 -0.38 -1.14 14.47
CA TYR A 454 0.15 -2.51 14.48
C TYR A 454 1.07 -2.80 13.31
N ASN A 455 1.36 -1.79 12.48
CA ASN A 455 2.26 -1.90 11.35
C ASN A 455 3.66 -1.34 11.64
N ASP A 456 3.97 -1.00 12.89
CA ASP A 456 5.26 -0.44 13.29
C ASP A 456 6.45 -1.36 12.97
N GLU A 457 6.21 -2.68 12.93
CA GLU A 457 7.21 -3.69 12.57
C GLU A 457 7.46 -3.79 11.04
N HIS A 458 6.61 -3.15 10.23
CA HIS A 458 6.64 -3.29 8.77
C HIS A 458 7.30 -2.11 8.04
N GLY A 459 7.89 -1.17 8.76
CA GLY A 459 8.58 -0.01 8.21
C GLY A 459 7.66 1.13 7.77
N LEU A 460 8.22 2.32 7.71
CA LEU A 460 7.55 3.60 7.45
C LEU A 460 6.79 3.66 6.13
N PHE A 461 7.32 2.98 5.09
CA PHE A 461 6.78 3.07 3.74
C PHE A 461 5.46 2.35 3.52
N GLN A 462 5.17 1.33 4.32
CA GLN A 462 3.94 0.56 4.15
C GLN A 462 2.72 1.31 4.68
N CYS A 463 2.92 2.27 5.58
CA CYS A 463 1.85 2.88 6.34
C CYS A 463 1.50 4.31 5.93
N ARG A 464 2.34 5.04 5.18
CA ARG A 464 2.15 6.47 4.91
C ARG A 464 1.76 7.22 6.16
N ARG A 465 2.62 7.22 7.16
CA ARG A 465 2.36 7.64 8.54
C ARG A 465 1.91 9.09 8.68
N ASN A 466 0.63 9.32 8.45
CA ASN A 466 -0.04 10.56 8.81
C ASN A 466 -0.99 10.28 9.97
N LEU A 467 -0.90 11.07 11.03
CA LEU A 467 -1.82 10.99 12.18
C LEU A 467 -1.85 9.60 12.83
N ASP A 468 -0.68 8.96 12.98
CA ASP A 468 -0.55 7.64 13.61
C ASP A 468 -1.16 7.59 15.02
N ILE A 469 -1.12 8.69 15.75
CA ILE A 469 -1.71 8.81 17.08
C ILE A 469 -3.23 8.58 17.09
N LEU A 470 -3.94 8.87 15.98
CA LEU A 470 -5.38 8.62 15.91
C LEU A 470 -5.66 7.11 15.94
N ASP A 471 -4.88 6.33 15.20
CA ASP A 471 -5.03 4.87 15.17
C ASP A 471 -4.80 4.28 16.57
N VAL A 472 -3.80 4.78 17.30
CA VAL A 472 -3.54 4.40 18.68
C VAL A 472 -4.74 4.71 19.57
N GLY A 473 -5.21 5.96 19.56
CA GLY A 473 -6.30 6.40 20.43
C GLY A 473 -7.64 5.71 20.12
N ILE A 474 -7.94 5.46 18.84
CA ILE A 474 -9.18 4.78 18.44
C ILE A 474 -9.17 3.33 18.94
N VAL A 475 -8.08 2.59 18.71
CA VAL A 475 -7.98 1.19 19.12
C VAL A 475 -7.95 1.07 20.65
N ASP A 476 -7.20 1.94 21.34
CA ASP A 476 -7.15 1.98 22.80
C ASP A 476 -8.54 2.22 23.41
N TYR A 477 -9.30 3.14 22.84
CA TYR A 477 -10.67 3.39 23.30
C TYR A 477 -11.60 2.21 22.98
N LEU A 478 -11.61 1.71 21.75
CA LEU A 478 -12.55 0.65 21.34
C LEU A 478 -12.32 -0.65 22.13
N LEU A 479 -11.08 -1.12 22.23
CA LEU A 479 -10.78 -2.40 22.86
C LEU A 479 -10.59 -2.32 24.39
N TYR A 480 -9.92 -1.27 24.87
CA TYR A 480 -9.45 -1.21 26.26
C TYR A 480 -10.15 -0.13 27.10
N ASN A 481 -11.12 0.59 26.52
CA ASN A 481 -11.83 1.69 27.17
C ASN A 481 -10.91 2.79 27.73
N LYS A 482 -9.72 2.95 27.12
CA LYS A 482 -8.79 4.01 27.51
C LYS A 482 -9.23 5.33 26.89
N ASP A 483 -9.44 6.35 27.75
CA ASP A 483 -9.90 7.65 27.27
C ASP A 483 -8.91 8.29 26.29
N PRO A 484 -9.38 8.94 25.20
CA PRO A 484 -8.50 9.66 24.27
C PRO A 484 -7.58 10.67 24.95
N HIS A 485 -8.02 11.32 26.04
CA HIS A 485 -7.19 12.19 26.85
C HIS A 485 -6.00 11.44 27.46
N GLU A 486 -6.24 10.28 28.08
CA GLU A 486 -5.16 9.44 28.63
C GLU A 486 -4.18 8.98 27.55
N THR A 487 -4.67 8.67 26.36
CA THR A 487 -3.79 8.29 25.25
C THR A 487 -2.89 9.44 24.83
N ILE A 488 -3.44 10.64 24.69
CA ILE A 488 -2.68 11.83 24.24
C ILE A 488 -1.71 12.32 25.29
N TYR A 489 -2.14 12.45 26.56
CA TYR A 489 -1.36 13.12 27.62
C TYR A 489 -0.63 12.15 28.57
N GLY A 490 -0.98 10.86 28.55
CA GLY A 490 -0.41 9.86 29.44
C GLY A 490 0.97 9.32 29.03
N THR A 491 1.46 9.71 27.85
CA THR A 491 2.74 9.25 27.28
C THR A 491 3.43 10.40 26.57
N ASP A 492 4.72 10.57 26.77
CA ASP A 492 5.51 11.51 25.97
C ASP A 492 5.86 10.88 24.62
N TRP A 493 4.97 11.08 23.67
CA TRP A 493 5.04 10.49 22.34
C TRP A 493 6.13 11.11 21.47
N LEU A 494 6.67 10.32 20.53
CA LEU A 494 7.47 10.84 19.43
C LEU A 494 6.60 11.72 18.52
N LEU A 495 7.12 12.88 18.16
CA LEU A 495 6.41 13.93 17.41
C LEU A 495 5.87 13.44 16.05
N TRP A 496 6.58 12.56 15.37
CA TRP A 496 6.16 12.03 14.06
C TRP A 496 4.79 11.32 14.09
N LYS A 497 4.35 10.83 15.25
CA LYS A 497 3.01 10.20 15.38
C LYS A 497 1.86 11.19 15.14
N PHE A 498 2.11 12.47 15.26
CA PHE A 498 1.15 13.56 15.09
C PHE A 498 1.23 14.24 13.72
N GLN A 499 2.21 13.93 12.91
CA GLN A 499 2.47 14.61 11.64
C GLN A 499 1.37 14.42 10.60
N MET A 500 1.22 15.42 9.74
CA MET A 500 0.48 15.39 8.49
C MET A 500 1.42 15.83 7.36
N VAL A 501 1.92 14.89 6.57
CA VAL A 501 2.73 15.20 5.38
C VAL A 501 1.79 15.51 4.23
N LYS A 502 1.85 16.73 3.71
CA LYS A 502 0.97 17.23 2.66
C LYS A 502 1.75 17.84 1.50
N LYS A 503 1.56 17.26 0.33
CA LYS A 503 2.06 17.78 -0.94
C LYS A 503 0.93 18.40 -1.73
N ILE A 504 1.13 19.61 -2.25
CA ILE A 504 0.21 20.20 -3.21
C ILE A 504 0.45 19.57 -4.59
N GLY A 505 -0.63 19.17 -5.28
CA GLY A 505 -0.53 18.52 -6.60
C GLY A 505 0.03 19.42 -7.70
N GLY A 506 0.41 18.82 -8.84
CA GLY A 506 1.03 19.53 -9.97
C GLY A 506 0.21 20.66 -10.60
N MET A 507 -1.12 20.74 -10.30
CA MET A 507 -1.96 21.86 -10.71
C MET A 507 -1.75 23.14 -9.90
N TYR A 508 -0.97 23.10 -8.80
CA TYR A 508 -0.70 24.22 -7.91
C TYR A 508 0.77 24.64 -7.98
N LYS A 509 1.00 25.95 -8.10
CA LYS A 509 2.36 26.51 -8.27
C LYS A 509 3.04 26.94 -6.96
N ALA A 510 2.26 27.19 -5.90
CA ALA A 510 2.79 27.70 -4.65
C ALA A 510 1.98 27.24 -3.44
N CYS A 511 2.66 27.17 -2.29
CA CYS A 511 2.10 26.95 -0.97
C CYS A 511 2.38 28.18 -0.08
N ALA A 512 1.53 28.46 0.88
CA ALA A 512 1.67 29.58 1.80
C ALA A 512 0.93 29.34 3.11
N TYR A 513 1.26 30.17 4.13
CA TYR A 513 0.44 30.41 5.31
C TYR A 513 -0.48 31.61 5.14
N GLU A 514 -1.67 31.56 5.70
CA GLU A 514 -2.49 32.75 5.97
C GLU A 514 -2.58 32.96 7.49
N VAL A 515 -2.00 34.04 7.99
CA VAL A 515 -2.09 34.48 9.39
C VAL A 515 -2.63 35.90 9.38
N ASP A 516 -3.71 36.16 10.11
CA ASP A 516 -4.38 37.49 10.19
C ASP A 516 -4.66 38.12 8.82
N GLY A 517 -5.07 37.31 7.85
CA GLY A 517 -5.36 37.76 6.49
C GLY A 517 -4.11 38.06 5.64
N LYS A 518 -2.92 37.87 6.18
CA LYS A 518 -1.64 38.02 5.44
C LYS A 518 -1.20 36.66 4.88
N ILE A 519 -0.81 36.63 3.61
CA ILE A 519 -0.28 35.45 2.95
C ILE A 519 1.26 35.49 3.02
N ILE A 520 1.82 34.46 3.61
CA ILE A 520 3.26 34.28 3.75
C ILE A 520 3.64 33.02 2.93
N PRO A 521 4.27 33.18 1.75
CA PRO A 521 4.68 32.05 0.93
C PRO A 521 5.65 31.12 1.68
N THR A 522 5.50 29.82 1.46
CA THR A 522 6.47 28.81 1.91
C THR A 522 7.31 28.34 0.72
N PRO A 523 8.61 28.05 0.93
CA PRO A 523 9.46 27.61 -0.18
C PRO A 523 9.03 26.23 -0.71
N ASN A 524 8.53 25.37 0.15
CA ASN A 524 8.27 23.98 -0.17
C ASN A 524 6.80 23.74 -0.64
N ARG A 525 6.64 22.87 -1.63
CA ARG A 525 5.34 22.34 -2.09
C ARG A 525 4.89 21.12 -1.30
N CYS A 526 5.82 20.43 -0.66
CA CYS A 526 5.58 19.38 0.30
C CYS A 526 5.94 19.87 1.70
N ASN A 527 5.05 19.73 2.66
CA ASN A 527 5.27 20.23 4.01
C ASN A 527 4.79 19.22 5.04
N ARG A 528 5.52 19.13 6.16
CA ARG A 528 5.08 18.47 7.38
C ARG A 528 4.34 19.48 8.24
N VAL A 529 3.10 19.13 8.58
CA VAL A 529 2.15 20.03 9.25
C VAL A 529 1.67 19.40 10.54
N PHE A 530 1.52 20.22 11.56
CA PHE A 530 0.92 19.85 12.84
C PHE A 530 -0.23 20.81 13.17
N ALA A 531 -1.19 20.38 14.01
CA ALA A 531 -2.16 21.29 14.63
C ALA A 531 -1.42 22.23 15.58
N ALA A 532 -1.70 23.53 15.48
CA ALA A 532 -0.96 24.58 16.18
C ALA A 532 -1.74 25.18 17.35
N LYS A 533 -1.09 25.27 18.50
CA LYS A 533 -1.63 25.85 19.75
C LYS A 533 -1.74 27.37 19.68
N ASN A 534 -0.72 28.03 19.14
CA ASN A 534 -0.67 29.48 19.08
C ASN A 534 -1.37 29.99 17.80
N LYS A 535 -2.61 30.43 17.95
CA LYS A 535 -3.47 30.88 16.86
C LYS A 535 -3.07 32.26 16.30
N GLU A 536 -2.31 33.05 17.04
CA GLU A 536 -1.79 34.34 16.56
C GLU A 536 -0.55 34.17 15.69
N LYS A 537 0.25 33.13 15.95
CA LYS A 537 1.49 32.84 15.22
C LYS A 537 1.23 31.96 13.99
N TYR A 538 0.24 31.08 14.05
CA TYR A 538 0.01 30.05 13.05
C TYR A 538 -1.39 30.13 12.45
N GLY A 539 -1.53 29.92 11.15
CA GLY A 539 -2.79 30.05 10.42
C GLY A 539 -3.02 28.90 9.44
N LYS A 540 -3.87 29.18 8.44
CA LYS A 540 -4.28 28.19 7.43
C LYS A 540 -3.18 27.96 6.41
N VAL A 541 -2.99 26.71 6.01
CA VAL A 541 -2.16 26.38 4.87
C VAL A 541 -2.95 26.59 3.59
N LYS A 542 -2.38 27.36 2.67
CA LYS A 542 -2.99 27.76 1.40
C LYS A 542 -2.21 27.18 0.22
N LYS A 543 -2.89 27.05 -0.91
CA LYS A 543 -2.33 26.62 -2.20
C LYS A 543 -2.80 27.55 -3.32
N MET A 544 -1.94 27.83 -4.28
CA MET A 544 -2.25 28.67 -5.44
C MET A 544 -2.22 27.84 -6.72
N LYS A 545 -3.33 27.81 -7.45
CA LYS A 545 -3.44 27.06 -8.70
C LYS A 545 -2.64 27.73 -9.82
N ASN A 546 -2.07 26.92 -10.73
CA ASN A 546 -1.42 27.43 -11.95
C ASN A 546 -2.38 28.29 -12.77
N GLY A 547 -1.90 29.47 -13.22
CA GLY A 547 -2.68 30.42 -14.00
C GLY A 547 -3.73 31.21 -13.21
N LYS A 548 -3.75 31.09 -11.86
CA LYS A 548 -4.58 31.91 -10.96
C LYS A 548 -3.70 32.67 -9.97
N GLU A 549 -4.24 33.77 -9.46
CA GLU A 549 -3.60 34.58 -8.38
C GLU A 549 -4.35 34.46 -7.05
N THR A 550 -5.35 33.53 -6.99
CA THR A 550 -6.14 33.30 -5.78
C THR A 550 -5.58 32.14 -4.97
N TRP A 551 -5.66 32.27 -3.65
CA TRP A 551 -5.26 31.26 -2.70
C TRP A 551 -6.46 30.45 -2.20
N ASP A 552 -6.42 29.15 -2.37
CA ASP A 552 -7.38 28.19 -1.84
C ASP A 552 -6.85 27.53 -0.57
N ASN A 553 -7.70 27.06 0.33
CA ASN A 553 -7.28 26.27 1.48
C ASN A 553 -6.75 24.90 1.04
N VAL A 554 -5.77 24.38 1.76
CA VAL A 554 -5.38 22.97 1.65
C VAL A 554 -6.38 22.17 2.49
N GLU A 555 -7.03 21.19 1.86
CA GLU A 555 -8.08 20.40 2.48
C GLU A 555 -7.52 19.43 3.53
N SER A 556 -8.36 19.04 4.49
CA SER A 556 -8.05 18.03 5.52
C SER A 556 -6.86 18.41 6.42
N LEU A 557 -6.67 19.69 6.66
CA LEU A 557 -5.73 20.21 7.64
C LEU A 557 -6.46 20.98 8.74
N PRO A 558 -5.86 21.16 9.93
CA PRO A 558 -6.37 22.03 11.00
C PRO A 558 -6.57 23.48 10.50
N GLU A 559 -7.40 24.22 11.21
CA GLU A 559 -7.58 25.65 10.94
C GLU A 559 -6.33 26.48 11.24
N HIS A 560 -5.57 26.07 12.26
CA HIS A 560 -4.28 26.62 12.61
C HIS A 560 -3.22 25.54 12.49
N CYS A 561 -2.21 25.78 11.66
CA CYS A 561 -1.20 24.82 11.27
C CYS A 561 0.19 25.34 11.61
N TRP A 562 0.99 24.51 12.25
CA TRP A 562 2.42 24.69 12.38
C TRP A 562 3.13 23.83 11.33
N ILE A 563 3.87 24.46 10.41
CA ILE A 563 4.76 23.75 9.47
C ILE A 563 6.13 23.58 10.15
N ASN A 564 6.58 22.31 10.22
CA ASN A 564 7.91 21.96 10.67
C ASN A 564 8.54 20.94 9.71
N ASN A 565 9.37 21.43 8.81
CA ASN A 565 10.06 20.61 7.83
C ASN A 565 11.45 20.11 8.29
N ASN A 566 11.87 20.43 9.52
CA ASN A 566 13.15 19.97 10.08
C ASN A 566 13.16 18.44 10.28
N ASP A 567 14.35 17.87 10.49
CA ASP A 567 14.48 16.49 10.97
C ASP A 567 13.85 16.36 12.37
N ILE A 568 12.86 15.48 12.51
CA ILE A 568 12.12 15.27 13.76
C ILE A 568 12.36 13.88 14.35
N ARG A 569 13.33 13.13 13.85
CA ARG A 569 13.68 11.81 14.40
C ARG A 569 14.17 11.95 15.84
N GLY A 570 13.53 11.26 16.76
CA GLY A 570 13.84 11.35 18.19
C GLY A 570 13.32 12.61 18.89
N VAL A 571 12.58 13.49 18.21
CA VAL A 571 11.88 14.63 18.85
C VAL A 571 10.62 14.13 19.51
N HIS A 572 10.41 14.50 20.77
CA HIS A 572 9.23 14.21 21.56
C HIS A 572 8.24 15.37 21.57
N VAL A 573 7.00 15.08 21.90
CA VAL A 573 5.94 16.09 22.01
C VAL A 573 6.29 17.11 23.10
N SER A 574 6.90 16.66 24.21
CA SER A 574 7.36 17.56 25.30
C SER A 574 8.35 18.63 24.83
N ASP A 575 9.17 18.34 23.81
CA ASP A 575 10.14 19.30 23.28
C ASP A 575 9.47 20.48 22.54
N VAL A 576 8.21 20.32 22.13
CA VAL A 576 7.47 21.28 21.27
C VAL A 576 6.06 21.59 21.81
N ILE A 577 5.83 21.40 23.10
CA ILE A 577 4.51 21.50 23.76
C ILE A 577 3.85 22.88 23.62
N ASP A 578 4.63 23.91 23.39
CA ASP A 578 4.16 25.29 23.21
C ASP A 578 3.64 25.56 21.79
N ASP A 579 4.04 24.75 20.81
CA ASP A 579 3.66 24.90 19.40
C ASP A 579 2.51 23.99 18.99
N ILE A 580 2.43 22.75 19.55
CA ILE A 580 1.46 21.72 19.17
C ILE A 580 0.13 21.80 19.94
N ASP A 581 -1.00 21.71 19.23
CA ASP A 581 -2.35 21.66 19.82
C ASP A 581 -2.79 20.20 20.05
N LEU A 582 -2.50 19.67 21.23
CA LEU A 582 -2.87 18.30 21.59
C LEU A 582 -4.38 18.10 21.73
N GLU A 583 -5.13 19.15 22.12
CA GLU A 583 -6.60 19.09 22.23
C GLU A 583 -7.25 18.85 20.86
N TRP A 584 -6.67 19.41 19.79
CA TRP A 584 -7.13 19.14 18.43
C TRP A 584 -7.06 17.64 18.09
N TYR A 585 -5.95 16.96 18.44
CA TYR A 585 -5.79 15.52 18.19
C TYR A 585 -6.72 14.67 19.04
N GLU A 586 -6.91 15.02 20.30
CA GLU A 586 -7.89 14.37 21.17
C GLU A 586 -9.30 14.45 20.56
N ASN A 587 -9.70 15.63 20.10
CA ASN A 587 -10.99 15.85 19.44
C ASN A 587 -11.10 15.10 18.12
N GLU A 588 -10.02 14.96 17.33
CA GLU A 588 -10.03 14.15 16.11
C GLU A 588 -10.21 12.65 16.42
N ILE A 589 -9.55 12.13 17.45
CA ILE A 589 -9.79 10.74 17.91
C ILE A 589 -11.27 10.56 18.25
N LYS A 590 -11.86 11.45 19.05
CA LYS A 590 -13.29 11.40 19.41
C LYS A 590 -14.19 11.45 18.15
N ARG A 591 -13.91 12.33 17.18
CA ARG A 591 -14.66 12.41 15.91
C ARG A 591 -14.58 11.11 15.12
N LYS A 592 -13.40 10.48 15.05
CA LYS A 592 -13.21 9.21 14.33
C LYS A 592 -13.91 8.05 15.03
N ILE A 593 -13.91 8.01 16.35
CA ILE A 593 -14.68 7.02 17.13
C ILE A 593 -16.19 7.22 16.91
N CYS A 594 -16.69 8.46 16.89
CA CYS A 594 -18.07 8.75 16.54
C CYS A 594 -18.40 8.27 15.11
N ASP A 595 -17.49 8.50 14.15
CA ASP A 595 -17.66 8.02 12.79
C ASP A 595 -17.58 6.48 12.69
N PHE A 596 -16.88 5.85 13.58
CA PHE A 596 -16.76 4.38 13.66
C PHE A 596 -18.01 3.73 14.25
N THR A 597 -18.68 4.39 15.19
CA THR A 597 -19.69 3.81 16.07
C THR A 597 -21.12 4.24 15.73
N LEU A 598 -21.34 5.50 15.37
CA LEU A 598 -22.67 6.07 15.17
C LEU A 598 -23.11 6.06 13.71
N GLU A 599 -24.37 5.72 13.46
CA GLU A 599 -24.99 5.92 12.16
C GLU A 599 -25.13 7.42 11.84
N THR A 600 -25.19 7.73 10.54
CA THR A 600 -25.32 9.13 10.10
C THR A 600 -26.59 9.82 10.63
N SER A 601 -27.64 9.05 10.90
CA SER A 601 -28.89 9.52 11.50
C SER A 601 -28.77 9.81 13.00
N GLU A 602 -27.84 9.16 13.68
CA GLU A 602 -27.58 9.31 15.12
C GLU A 602 -26.67 10.51 15.44
N ARG A 603 -26.03 11.12 14.42
CA ARG A 603 -25.06 12.21 14.59
C ARG A 603 -25.72 13.58 14.49
N THR A 604 -25.19 14.53 15.25
CA THR A 604 -25.52 15.95 15.12
C THR A 604 -25.03 16.50 13.78
N LYS A 605 -25.74 17.48 13.18
CA LYS A 605 -25.46 17.96 11.82
C LYS A 605 -25.59 19.46 11.67
N GLY A 606 -24.84 20.01 10.72
CA GLY A 606 -24.95 21.40 10.29
C GLY A 606 -24.72 22.38 11.44
N LYS A 607 -25.61 23.35 11.62
CA LYS A 607 -25.50 24.37 12.66
C LYS A 607 -25.63 23.82 14.10
N ASN A 608 -26.20 22.62 14.24
CA ASN A 608 -26.39 21.95 15.52
C ASN A 608 -25.30 20.89 15.76
N TYR A 609 -24.21 20.90 15.00
CA TYR A 609 -23.12 19.96 15.22
C TYR A 609 -22.48 20.16 16.60
N SER A 610 -22.41 19.09 17.39
CA SER A 610 -21.76 19.07 18.70
C SER A 610 -21.00 17.76 18.87
N LEU A 611 -19.69 17.85 18.96
CA LEU A 611 -18.83 16.70 19.22
C LEU A 611 -19.11 16.09 20.61
N GLU A 612 -19.37 16.92 21.61
CA GLU A 612 -19.67 16.46 22.97
C GLU A 612 -20.95 15.63 23.02
N GLU A 613 -22.00 16.06 22.29
CA GLU A 613 -23.26 15.33 22.21
C GLU A 613 -23.08 13.99 21.50
N ASP A 614 -22.38 13.98 20.35
CA ASP A 614 -22.07 12.75 19.61
C ASP A 614 -21.20 11.82 20.48
N TRP A 615 -20.23 12.35 21.22
CA TRP A 615 -19.38 11.59 22.13
C TRP A 615 -20.17 10.90 23.25
N ARG A 616 -21.10 11.62 23.89
CA ARG A 616 -22.01 11.02 24.89
C ARG A 616 -22.86 9.89 24.31
N ARG A 617 -23.34 10.04 23.08
CA ARG A 617 -24.08 8.97 22.37
C ARG A 617 -23.22 7.73 22.17
N VAL A 618 -21.95 7.91 21.82
CA VAL A 618 -20.98 6.78 21.71
C VAL A 618 -20.83 6.09 23.06
N GLN A 619 -20.60 6.85 24.13
CA GLN A 619 -20.43 6.29 25.49
C GLN A 619 -21.67 5.47 25.89
N VAL A 620 -22.87 6.02 25.71
CA VAL A 620 -24.12 5.29 25.97
C VAL A 620 -24.24 4.04 25.10
N LYS A 621 -23.99 4.14 23.80
CA LYS A 621 -24.10 3.02 22.85
C LYS A 621 -23.15 1.87 23.18
N LEU A 622 -21.96 2.19 23.68
CA LEU A 622 -20.95 1.22 24.09
C LEU A 622 -21.05 0.79 25.56
N GLY A 623 -22.08 1.28 26.31
CA GLY A 623 -22.28 0.94 27.73
C GLY A 623 -21.15 1.43 28.63
N ARG A 624 -20.52 2.58 28.31
CA ARG A 624 -19.40 3.16 29.05
C ARG A 624 -19.90 4.25 29.99
N GLU A 625 -19.26 4.40 31.13
CA GLU A 625 -19.59 5.47 32.09
C GLU A 625 -19.38 6.85 31.45
N ILE A 626 -20.33 7.77 31.70
CA ILE A 626 -20.32 9.15 31.19
C ILE A 626 -19.53 10.03 32.15
#